data_dcf10ebcd5a9e16ea15b1643c37dd3b0
#
_entry.id   dcf10ebcd5a9e16ea15b1643c37dd3b0
#
_cell.length_a   1.000
_cell.length_b   1.000
_cell.length_c   1.000
_cell.angle_alpha   90.00
_cell.angle_beta   90.00
_cell.angle_gamma   90.00
#
_symmetry.space_group_name_H-M   'P 1'
#
loop_
_entity.id
_entity.type
_entity.pdbx_description
1 polymer ?
#
loop_
_entity_poly.entity_id
_entity_poly.type
_entity_poly.pdbx_seq_one_letter_code
_entity_poly.pdbx_strand_id
1 'polypeptide(L)'
;MNKIHNAFENKKAFIGFLTAGDPTFEDSFNNIMAMVKGGADLIEIGIPFSDPIAEGPVIQDANIRALSHGMTTDRAFELAEKVRQNTDIPICFMTYQIGRASCRERV
;
A
#
# COMPACT_ATOMS: atom_id res chain seq x y z
N MET A 1 -15.95 -14.87 5.04
CA MET A 1 -15.79 -13.50 5.55
C MET A 1 -14.41 -13.00 5.18
N ASN A 2 -14.30 -11.78 4.70
CA ASN A 2 -13.01 -11.27 4.28
C ASN A 2 -12.28 -10.58 5.43
N LYS A 3 -10.97 -10.42 5.26
CA LYS A 3 -10.12 -9.85 6.31
C LYS A 3 -10.36 -8.36 6.52
N ILE A 4 -10.78 -7.64 5.50
CA ILE A 4 -11.09 -6.22 5.62
C ILE A 4 -12.29 -6.02 6.54
N HIS A 5 -13.33 -6.84 6.37
CA HIS A 5 -14.49 -6.78 7.25
C HIS A 5 -14.08 -6.99 8.71
N ASN A 6 -13.25 -7.98 8.96
CA ASN A 6 -12.80 -8.29 10.32
C ASN A 6 -11.99 -7.15 10.94
N ALA A 7 -11.24 -6.42 10.13
CA ALA A 7 -10.43 -5.31 10.63
C ALA A 7 -11.28 -4.20 11.25
N PHE A 8 -12.51 -4.02 10.79
CA PHE A 8 -13.39 -2.96 11.27
C PHE A 8 -14.38 -3.43 12.34
N GLU A 9 -14.40 -4.72 12.64
CA GLU A 9 -15.40 -5.25 13.54
C GLU A 9 -15.11 -4.83 14.99
N ASN A 10 -16.10 -4.21 15.61
CA ASN A 10 -16.11 -3.87 17.05
C ASN A 10 -15.00 -2.92 17.52
N LYS A 11 -14.33 -2.21 16.62
CA LYS A 11 -13.28 -1.28 17.03
C LYS A 11 -12.99 -0.27 15.93
N LYS A 12 -12.27 0.78 16.33
CA LYS A 12 -11.68 1.68 15.34
C LYS A 12 -10.49 0.99 14.70
N ALA A 13 -10.45 1.00 13.38
CA ALA A 13 -9.33 0.40 12.66
C ALA A 13 -8.20 1.39 12.49
N PHE A 14 -6.96 0.91 12.64
CA PHE A 14 -5.78 1.67 12.29
C PHE A 14 -5.34 1.21 10.89
N ILE A 15 -5.46 2.12 9.92
CA ILE A 15 -5.12 1.83 8.53
C ILE A 15 -3.80 2.53 8.19
N GLY A 16 -2.79 1.75 7.86
CA GLY A 16 -1.51 2.30 7.44
C GLY A 16 -1.43 2.40 5.93
N PHE A 17 -0.97 3.52 5.41
CA PHE A 17 -0.83 3.75 3.97
C PHE A 17 0.61 4.04 3.62
N LEU A 18 1.08 3.50 2.48
CA LEU A 18 2.34 3.92 1.89
C LEU A 18 2.30 3.72 0.38
N THR A 19 3.18 4.44 -0.30
CA THR A 19 3.39 4.25 -1.72
C THR A 19 4.44 3.15 -1.92
N ALA A 20 4.09 2.12 -2.68
CA ALA A 20 4.99 1.01 -2.92
C ALA A 20 6.28 1.51 -3.59
N GLY A 21 7.42 1.15 -3.00
CA GLY A 21 8.72 1.52 -3.55
C GLY A 21 9.24 2.89 -3.14
N ASP A 22 8.58 3.59 -2.24
CA ASP A 22 9.01 4.90 -1.78
C ASP A 22 9.68 4.77 -0.40
N PRO A 23 10.95 5.11 -0.27
CA PRO A 23 11.90 5.48 -1.32
C PRO A 23 12.42 4.29 -2.12
N THR A 24 12.39 3.08 -1.58
CA THR A 24 12.82 1.86 -2.27
C THR A 24 11.90 0.71 -1.91
N PHE A 25 12.04 -0.40 -2.64
CA PHE A 25 11.30 -1.63 -2.35
C PHE A 25 11.58 -2.11 -0.92
N GLU A 26 12.86 -2.16 -0.55
CA GLU A 26 13.27 -2.66 0.75
C GLU A 26 12.75 -1.79 1.89
N ASP A 27 12.83 -0.47 1.72
CA ASP A 27 12.31 0.45 2.73
C ASP A 27 10.79 0.34 2.86
N SER A 28 10.09 0.14 1.75
CA SER A 28 8.65 -0.07 1.79
C SER A 28 8.29 -1.30 2.60
N PHE A 29 8.99 -2.40 2.37
CA PHE A 29 8.77 -3.62 3.14
C PHE A 29 8.99 -3.38 4.63
N ASN A 30 10.10 -2.74 4.98
CA ASN A 30 10.44 -2.48 6.37
C ASN A 30 9.41 -1.55 7.03
N ASN A 31 8.92 -0.55 6.29
CA ASN A 31 7.91 0.38 6.80
C ASN A 31 6.58 -0.33 7.04
N ILE A 32 6.20 -1.23 6.13
CA ILE A 32 4.97 -2.01 6.31
C ILE A 32 5.09 -2.88 7.56
N MET A 33 6.20 -3.57 7.73
CA MET A 33 6.38 -4.42 8.88
C MET A 33 6.38 -3.62 10.18
N ALA A 34 6.93 -2.40 10.14
CA ALA A 34 6.88 -1.51 11.31
C ALA A 34 5.45 -1.12 11.64
N MET A 35 4.62 -0.82 10.63
CA MET A 35 3.21 -0.50 10.85
C MET A 35 2.45 -1.68 11.43
N VAL A 36 2.72 -2.88 10.92
CA VAL A 36 2.09 -4.10 11.44
C VAL A 36 2.47 -4.29 12.91
N LYS A 37 3.73 -4.14 13.23
CA LYS A 37 4.22 -4.28 14.59
C LYS A 37 3.64 -3.22 15.51
N GLY A 38 3.37 -2.03 14.97
CA GLY A 38 2.77 -0.94 15.73
C GLY A 38 1.25 -1.06 15.92
N GLY A 39 0.64 -2.08 15.37
CA GLY A 39 -0.79 -2.34 15.61
C GLY A 39 -1.71 -2.01 14.45
N ALA A 40 -1.21 -1.87 13.24
CA ALA A 40 -2.08 -1.60 12.09
C ALA A 40 -3.04 -2.78 11.88
N ASP A 41 -4.27 -2.43 11.53
CA ASP A 41 -5.32 -3.41 11.27
C ASP A 41 -5.47 -3.72 9.79
N LEU A 42 -5.02 -2.81 8.94
CA LEU A 42 -5.09 -2.95 7.49
C LEU A 42 -3.98 -2.11 6.88
N ILE A 43 -3.39 -2.59 5.81
CA ILE A 43 -2.36 -1.85 5.07
C ILE A 43 -2.89 -1.51 3.70
N GLU A 44 -2.82 -0.23 3.34
CA GLU A 44 -3.10 0.24 1.99
C GLU A 44 -1.79 0.49 1.27
N ILE A 45 -1.62 -0.15 0.14
CA ILE A 45 -0.40 0.00 -0.68
C ILE A 45 -0.77 0.77 -1.94
N GLY A 46 -0.24 1.99 -2.06
CA GLY A 46 -0.42 2.80 -3.25
C GLY A 46 0.50 2.32 -4.36
N ILE A 47 -0.06 2.01 -5.52
CA ILE A 47 0.75 1.66 -6.69
C ILE A 47 1.18 2.97 -7.34
N PRO A 48 2.50 3.19 -7.52
CA PRO A 48 2.98 4.45 -8.07
C PRO A 48 2.41 4.73 -9.46
N PHE A 49 2.03 5.96 -9.68
CA PHE A 49 1.43 6.40 -10.91
C PHE A 49 2.07 7.72 -11.34
N SER A 50 2.47 7.81 -12.61
CA SER A 50 3.24 8.95 -13.10
C SER A 50 2.44 10.24 -13.24
N ASP A 51 1.11 10.12 -13.27
CA ASP A 51 0.23 11.27 -13.48
C ASP A 51 -0.90 11.29 -12.46
N PRO A 52 -0.60 11.45 -11.16
CA PRO A 52 -1.63 11.45 -10.11
C PRO A 52 -2.40 12.75 -10.15
N ILE A 53 -3.71 12.65 -10.31
CA ILE A 53 -4.57 13.80 -10.52
C ILE A 53 -5.11 14.37 -9.21
N ALA A 54 -5.37 13.53 -8.23
CA ALA A 54 -6.14 13.91 -7.06
C ALA A 54 -5.39 13.82 -5.73
N GLU A 55 -4.12 13.48 -5.75
CA GLU A 55 -3.42 13.13 -4.52
C GLU A 55 -2.76 14.30 -3.82
N GLY A 56 -2.44 15.35 -4.54
CA GLY A 56 -1.69 16.46 -3.97
C GLY A 56 -0.19 16.23 -3.97
N PRO A 57 0.59 17.27 -3.59
CA PRO A 57 2.04 17.26 -3.79
C PRO A 57 2.80 16.18 -3.02
N VAL A 58 2.37 15.86 -1.82
CA VAL A 58 3.11 14.90 -0.98
C VAL A 58 3.08 13.51 -1.59
N ILE A 59 1.90 13.04 -1.99
CA ILE A 59 1.76 11.72 -2.60
C ILE A 59 2.35 11.72 -4.01
N GLN A 60 2.22 12.82 -4.73
CA GLN A 60 2.82 12.96 -6.04
C GLN A 60 4.33 12.81 -5.99
N ASP A 61 4.97 13.45 -5.01
CA ASP A 61 6.42 13.33 -4.83
C ASP A 61 6.82 11.89 -4.46
N ALA A 62 6.02 11.24 -3.63
CA ALA A 62 6.26 9.84 -3.27
C ALA A 62 6.20 8.93 -4.50
N ASN A 63 5.22 9.14 -5.37
CA ASN A 63 5.11 8.39 -6.62
C ASN A 63 6.33 8.60 -7.51
N ILE A 64 6.78 9.84 -7.62
CA ILE A 64 7.96 10.17 -8.43
C ILE A 64 9.20 9.46 -7.87
N ARG A 65 9.40 9.50 -6.55
CA ARG A 65 10.53 8.82 -5.93
C ARG A 65 10.51 7.32 -6.20
N ALA A 66 9.34 6.70 -6.02
CA ALA A 66 9.21 5.26 -6.24
C ALA A 66 9.49 4.88 -7.69
N LEU A 67 8.92 5.63 -8.63
CA LEU A 67 9.12 5.35 -10.05
C LEU A 67 10.58 5.56 -10.47
N SER A 68 11.26 6.55 -9.90
CA SER A 68 12.66 6.81 -10.23
C SER A 68 13.58 5.71 -9.72
N HIS A 69 13.13 4.88 -8.79
CA HIS A 69 13.87 3.73 -8.29
C HIS A 69 13.43 2.41 -8.93
N GLY A 70 12.74 2.48 -10.06
CA GLY A 70 12.40 1.29 -10.83
C GLY A 70 11.17 0.54 -10.38
N MET A 71 10.31 1.18 -9.59
CA MET A 71 9.09 0.52 -9.12
C MET A 71 8.10 0.33 -10.26
N THR A 72 7.48 -0.83 -10.32
CA THR A 72 6.45 -1.17 -11.31
C THR A 72 5.26 -1.78 -10.58
N THR A 73 4.15 -1.94 -11.29
CA THR A 73 2.97 -2.61 -10.74
C THR A 73 3.31 -4.05 -10.31
N ASP A 74 4.07 -4.77 -11.13
CA ASP A 74 4.46 -6.13 -10.77
C ASP A 74 5.29 -6.17 -9.49
N ARG A 75 6.20 -5.23 -9.32
CA ARG A 75 7.00 -5.17 -8.11
C ARG A 75 6.16 -4.78 -6.90
N ALA A 76 5.10 -4.00 -7.09
CA ALA A 76 4.18 -3.70 -5.99
C ALA A 76 3.49 -4.97 -5.51
N PHE A 77 3.11 -5.86 -6.43
CA PHE A 77 2.53 -7.14 -6.05
C PHE A 77 3.57 -8.05 -5.40
N GLU A 78 4.82 -8.02 -5.85
CA GLU A 78 5.91 -8.75 -5.17
C GLU A 78 6.08 -8.28 -3.73
N LEU A 79 5.99 -6.98 -3.51
CA LEU A 79 6.07 -6.40 -2.17
C LEU A 79 4.96 -6.96 -1.29
N ALA A 80 3.73 -6.99 -1.80
CA ALA A 80 2.60 -7.53 -1.05
C ALA A 80 2.79 -9.01 -0.74
N GLU A 81 3.32 -9.79 -1.66
CA GLU A 81 3.60 -11.19 -1.39
C GLU A 81 4.64 -11.38 -0.31
N LYS A 82 5.70 -10.57 -0.33
CA LYS A 82 6.71 -10.63 0.71
C LYS A 82 6.11 -10.30 2.08
N VAL A 83 5.24 -9.30 2.14
CA VAL A 83 4.53 -8.97 3.37
C VAL A 83 3.65 -10.13 3.81
N ARG A 84 2.94 -10.74 2.88
CA ARG A 84 2.03 -11.86 3.17
C ARG A 84 2.75 -13.07 3.73
N GLN A 85 3.99 -13.28 3.37
CA GLN A 85 4.80 -14.36 3.92
C GLN A 85 5.14 -14.15 5.39
N ASN A 86 5.01 -12.92 5.88
CA ASN A 86 5.41 -12.56 7.23
C ASN A 86 4.23 -12.18 8.13
N THR A 87 3.05 -11.93 7.58
CA THR A 87 1.89 -11.51 8.35
C THR A 87 0.61 -11.79 7.58
N ASP A 88 -0.46 -11.94 8.31
CA ASP A 88 -1.81 -12.21 7.77
C ASP A 88 -2.65 -10.94 7.65
N ILE A 89 -2.07 -9.78 7.83
CA ILE A 89 -2.80 -8.52 7.81
C ILE A 89 -3.50 -8.30 6.47
N PRO A 90 -4.74 -7.77 6.46
CA PRO A 90 -5.40 -7.43 5.20
C PRO A 90 -4.63 -6.36 4.44
N ILE A 91 -4.53 -6.54 3.12
CA ILE A 91 -3.82 -5.61 2.24
C ILE A 91 -4.79 -5.13 1.18
N CYS A 92 -4.84 -3.82 0.98
CA CYS A 92 -5.64 -3.19 -0.04
C CYS A 92 -4.73 -2.40 -0.97
N PHE A 93 -4.88 -2.59 -2.27
CA PHE A 93 -4.11 -1.84 -3.25
C PHE A 93 -4.89 -0.63 -3.70
N MET A 94 -4.22 0.53 -3.74
CA MET A 94 -4.78 1.76 -4.27
C MET A 94 -4.13 2.04 -5.61
N THR A 95 -4.94 2.09 -6.65
CA THR A 95 -4.45 2.38 -7.99
C THR A 95 -5.42 3.30 -8.70
N TYR A 96 -4.97 3.97 -9.74
CA TYR A 96 -5.80 4.88 -10.52
C TYR A 96 -6.11 4.30 -11.88
N GLN A 97 -7.37 4.41 -12.26
CA GLN A 97 -7.82 4.21 -13.62
C GLN A 97 -8.46 5.51 -14.05
N ILE A 98 -8.30 5.88 -15.29
CA ILE A 98 -8.79 7.12 -15.89
C ILE A 98 -9.75 7.91 -14.98
N GLY A 99 -9.20 8.88 -14.24
CA GLY A 99 -9.98 9.82 -13.46
C GLY A 99 -10.51 9.35 -12.13
N ARG A 100 -10.15 8.17 -11.66
CA ARG A 100 -10.59 7.72 -10.34
C ARG A 100 -9.67 6.67 -9.73
N ALA A 101 -9.71 6.60 -8.42
CA ALA A 101 -8.98 5.58 -7.68
C ALA A 101 -9.85 4.35 -7.49
N SER A 102 -9.24 3.19 -7.44
CA SER A 102 -9.91 1.97 -7.04
C SER A 102 -9.09 1.25 -5.98
N CYS A 103 -9.76 0.48 -5.15
CA CYS A 103 -9.12 -0.28 -4.08
C CYS A 103 -9.46 -1.75 -4.27
N ARG A 104 -8.45 -2.60 -4.16
CA ARG A 104 -8.63 -4.04 -4.37
C ARG A 104 -7.94 -4.80 -3.25
N GLU A 105 -8.68 -5.71 -2.62
CA GLU A 105 -8.10 -6.58 -1.61
C GLU A 105 -7.27 -7.67 -2.26
N ARG A 106 -6.10 -7.91 -1.68
CA ARG A 106 -5.21 -8.99 -2.10
C ARG A 106 -5.16 -10.04 -1.01
N VAL A 107 -5.53 -11.23 -1.36
CA VAL A 107 -5.56 -12.36 -0.40
C VAL A 107 -4.36 -13.25 -0.60
#